data_8c7e232fa9da6800332d818b58610238
#
_entry.id   8c7e232fa9da6800332d818b58610238
#
_cell.length_a   1.000
_cell.length_b   1.000
_cell.length_c   1.000
_cell.angle_alpha   90.00
_cell.angle_beta   90.00
_cell.angle_gamma   90.00
#
_symmetry.space_group_name_H-M   'P 1'
#
loop_
_entity.id
_entity.type
_entity.pdbx_description
1 polymer ?
#
loop_
_entity_poly.entity_id
_entity_poly.type
_entity_poly.pdbx_seq_one_letter_code
_entity_poly.pdbx_strand_id
1 'polypeptide(L)'
;MPLLETRDLCKSFGGLQATRDVALSIDAGEIRGLIGPNGAGKTTLANLITGIYAPDSGDVRLRGERIDGTRPSRVARAGIARTFQNTRLFGSLSARKNLLVSYDAVSGSALVSPAAARERAGHLLELSRLAAVADLPAAALSGGQRALLQLSCGFMHPRLALYVLDEPFAGINPVFIETILELLSHHRQHNEVAYLIVSHEMEIMRRICDRVTVMIDGAIYFEGTLAEAAANEGVIDAYLGRPV
;
A
#
# COMPACT_ATOMS: atom_id res chain seq x y z
N MET A 1 5.81 9.70 17.85
CA MET A 1 4.67 10.28 17.12
C MET A 1 4.45 9.39 15.90
N PRO A 2 3.24 8.85 15.69
CA PRO A 2 3.00 7.94 14.57
C PRO A 2 3.28 8.62 13.22
N LEU A 3 3.64 7.81 12.23
CA LEU A 3 3.82 8.25 10.85
C LEU A 3 2.49 8.58 10.20
N LEU A 4 1.52 7.66 10.27
CA LEU A 4 0.15 7.83 9.84
C LEU A 4 -0.79 7.73 11.02
N GLU A 5 -1.79 8.58 11.07
CA GLU A 5 -2.87 8.54 12.06
C GLU A 5 -4.21 8.84 11.38
N THR A 6 -5.24 8.05 11.68
CA THR A 6 -6.62 8.39 11.38
C THR A 6 -7.39 8.59 12.68
N ARG A 7 -8.31 9.55 12.73
CA ARG A 7 -9.12 9.86 13.91
C ARG A 7 -10.58 9.92 13.53
N ASP A 8 -11.41 9.10 14.18
CA ASP A 8 -12.85 9.05 14.03
C ASP A 8 -13.30 9.08 12.56
N LEU A 9 -12.56 8.33 11.71
CA LEU A 9 -12.68 8.42 10.25
C LEU A 9 -13.92 7.69 9.78
N CYS A 10 -14.90 8.44 9.24
CA CYS A 10 -16.16 7.91 8.75
C CYS A 10 -16.34 8.15 7.25
N LYS A 11 -16.98 7.17 6.58
CA LYS A 11 -17.40 7.28 5.19
C LYS A 11 -18.65 6.45 4.92
N SER A 12 -19.63 7.08 4.31
CA SER A 12 -20.87 6.44 3.89
C SER A 12 -21.06 6.56 2.37
N PHE A 13 -21.73 5.59 1.79
CA PHE A 13 -22.17 5.56 0.39
C PHE A 13 -23.67 5.24 0.37
N GLY A 14 -24.50 6.23 0.11
CA GLY A 14 -25.94 6.09 0.28
C GLY A 14 -26.29 5.71 1.72
N GLY A 15 -26.98 4.61 1.93
CA GLY A 15 -27.35 4.11 3.27
C GLY A 15 -26.29 3.21 3.93
N LEU A 16 -25.18 2.88 3.26
CA LEU A 16 -24.14 2.00 3.77
C LEU A 16 -23.00 2.81 4.40
N GLN A 17 -22.74 2.63 5.69
CA GLN A 17 -21.59 3.19 6.37
C GLN A 17 -20.38 2.25 6.17
N ALA A 18 -19.52 2.61 5.21
CA ALA A 18 -18.38 1.78 4.80
C ALA A 18 -17.17 1.89 5.72
N THR A 19 -17.00 3.02 6.44
CA THR A 19 -16.09 3.15 7.59
C THR A 19 -16.79 3.90 8.71
N ARG A 20 -16.55 3.47 9.96
CA ARG A 20 -17.20 3.98 11.16
C ARG A 20 -16.16 4.18 12.27
N ASP A 21 -15.93 5.43 12.63
CA ASP A 21 -15.06 5.86 13.73
C ASP A 21 -13.68 5.16 13.71
N VAL A 22 -13.09 5.03 12.51
CA VAL A 22 -11.82 4.32 12.33
C VAL A 22 -10.66 5.17 12.87
N ALA A 23 -10.04 4.70 13.96
CA ALA A 23 -8.84 5.26 14.57
C ALA A 23 -7.67 4.28 14.38
N LEU A 24 -6.80 4.53 13.40
CA LEU A 24 -5.64 3.71 13.05
C LEU A 24 -4.37 4.53 13.25
N SER A 25 -3.34 3.89 13.82
CA SER A 25 -2.00 4.48 13.96
C SER A 25 -0.95 3.53 13.39
N ILE A 26 -0.05 4.04 12.54
CA ILE A 26 1.06 3.28 11.95
C ILE A 26 2.36 4.05 12.22
N ASP A 27 3.36 3.36 12.76
CA ASP A 27 4.67 3.93 13.03
C ASP A 27 5.59 3.88 11.79
N ALA A 28 6.67 4.68 11.81
CA ALA A 28 7.67 4.64 10.75
C ALA A 28 8.35 3.25 10.70
N GLY A 29 8.52 2.72 9.50
CA GLY A 29 9.09 1.38 9.30
C GLY A 29 8.20 0.22 9.73
N GLU A 30 6.96 0.47 10.17
CA GLU A 30 6.02 -0.59 10.54
C GLU A 30 5.39 -1.25 9.30
N ILE A 31 5.23 -2.57 9.33
CA ILE A 31 4.40 -3.31 8.37
C ILE A 31 3.09 -3.68 9.06
N ARG A 32 2.04 -2.91 8.75
CA ARG A 32 0.69 -3.12 9.24
C ARG A 32 -0.13 -3.92 8.25
N GLY A 33 -0.63 -5.07 8.67
CA GLY A 33 -1.63 -5.82 7.92
C GLY A 33 -3.04 -5.27 8.16
N LEU A 34 -3.83 -5.11 7.10
CA LEU A 34 -5.24 -4.77 7.18
C LEU A 34 -6.07 -5.94 6.66
N ILE A 35 -6.71 -6.66 7.57
CA ILE A 35 -7.44 -7.88 7.30
C ILE A 35 -8.91 -7.75 7.72
N GLY A 36 -9.75 -8.70 7.29
CA GLY A 36 -11.18 -8.71 7.59
C GLY A 36 -11.99 -9.31 6.43
N PRO A 37 -13.26 -9.65 6.65
CA PRO A 37 -14.12 -10.22 5.62
C PRO A 37 -14.36 -9.27 4.44
N ASN A 38 -14.94 -9.81 3.38
CA ASN A 38 -15.35 -8.97 2.24
C ASN A 38 -16.44 -8.00 2.69
N GLY A 39 -16.33 -6.75 2.24
CA GLY A 39 -17.26 -5.68 2.67
C GLY A 39 -16.89 -5.00 3.98
N ALA A 40 -15.86 -5.44 4.71
CA ALA A 40 -15.48 -4.85 6.00
C ALA A 40 -14.96 -3.40 5.95
N GLY A 41 -14.82 -2.78 4.76
CA GLY A 41 -14.39 -1.39 4.63
C GLY A 41 -12.90 -1.19 4.33
N LYS A 42 -12.09 -2.26 4.20
CA LYS A 42 -10.62 -2.19 3.98
C LYS A 42 -10.21 -1.31 2.80
N THR A 43 -10.80 -1.56 1.63
CA THR A 43 -10.52 -0.77 0.41
C THR A 43 -11.01 0.68 0.57
N THR A 44 -12.10 0.91 1.29
CA THR A 44 -12.59 2.27 1.59
C THR A 44 -11.60 3.01 2.48
N LEU A 45 -11.08 2.37 3.54
CA LEU A 45 -10.06 2.95 4.39
C LEU A 45 -8.77 3.29 3.59
N ALA A 46 -8.31 2.36 2.75
CA ALA A 46 -7.17 2.61 1.85
C ALA A 46 -7.44 3.79 0.88
N ASN A 47 -8.67 3.93 0.38
CA ASN A 47 -9.07 5.06 -0.48
C ASN A 47 -9.10 6.39 0.27
N LEU A 48 -9.54 6.40 1.53
CA LEU A 48 -9.54 7.59 2.39
C LEU A 48 -8.11 8.04 2.70
N ILE A 49 -7.23 7.12 3.12
CA ILE A 49 -5.82 7.40 3.43
C ILE A 49 -5.10 7.97 2.20
N THR A 50 -5.41 7.48 1.00
CA THR A 50 -4.75 7.90 -0.24
C THR A 50 -5.44 9.07 -0.94
N GLY A 51 -6.49 9.65 -0.34
CA GLY A 51 -7.19 10.83 -0.84
C GLY A 51 -8.06 10.57 -2.08
N ILE A 52 -8.32 9.30 -2.42
CA ILE A 52 -9.26 8.94 -3.50
C ILE A 52 -10.70 9.27 -3.08
N TYR A 53 -11.02 9.06 -1.80
CA TYR A 53 -12.27 9.53 -1.20
C TYR A 53 -11.98 10.60 -0.15
N ALA A 54 -12.86 11.58 -0.07
CA ALA A 54 -12.91 12.49 1.06
C ALA A 54 -13.74 11.83 2.19
N PRO A 55 -13.30 11.90 3.45
CA PRO A 55 -14.10 11.43 4.57
C PRO A 55 -15.35 12.31 4.76
N ASP A 56 -16.39 11.74 5.37
CA ASP A 56 -17.58 12.50 5.77
C ASP A 56 -17.33 13.17 7.14
N SER A 57 -16.54 12.53 8.02
CA SER A 57 -16.03 13.09 9.28
C SER A 57 -14.70 12.46 9.66
N GLY A 58 -14.04 13.03 10.65
CA GLY A 58 -12.72 12.61 11.08
C GLY A 58 -11.59 13.23 10.26
N ASP A 59 -10.37 12.78 10.50
CA ASP A 59 -9.20 13.26 9.76
C ASP A 59 -8.15 12.16 9.53
N VAL A 60 -7.28 12.40 8.53
CA VAL A 60 -6.10 11.59 8.22
C VAL A 60 -4.88 12.49 8.32
N ARG A 61 -3.87 12.05 9.08
CA ARG A 61 -2.63 12.79 9.29
C ARG A 61 -1.42 11.97 8.89
N LEU A 62 -0.49 12.58 8.17
CA LEU A 62 0.83 12.06 7.88
C LEU A 62 1.87 12.93 8.60
N ARG A 63 2.66 12.33 9.50
CA ARG A 63 3.65 13.06 10.34
C ARG A 63 3.02 14.23 11.10
N GLY A 64 1.76 14.07 11.54
CA GLY A 64 0.98 15.10 12.24
C GLY A 64 0.30 16.14 11.34
N GLU A 65 0.66 16.23 10.06
CA GLU A 65 0.01 17.13 9.10
C GLU A 65 -1.27 16.51 8.52
N ARG A 66 -2.37 17.25 8.53
CA ARG A 66 -3.65 16.82 7.97
C ARG A 66 -3.58 16.73 6.44
N ILE A 67 -3.96 15.58 5.89
CA ILE A 67 -3.90 15.29 4.44
C ILE A 67 -5.25 14.94 3.81
N ASP A 68 -6.28 14.64 4.59
CA ASP A 68 -7.63 14.33 4.09
C ASP A 68 -8.26 15.51 3.36
N GLY A 69 -9.24 15.23 2.51
CA GLY A 69 -9.91 16.26 1.70
C GLY A 69 -9.01 16.91 0.65
N THR A 70 -7.77 16.47 0.52
CA THR A 70 -6.85 16.98 -0.52
C THR A 70 -6.84 16.05 -1.73
N ARG A 71 -6.38 16.57 -2.89
CA ARG A 71 -6.30 15.78 -4.12
C ARG A 71 -5.30 14.61 -3.96
N PRO A 72 -5.55 13.42 -4.55
CA PRO A 72 -4.62 12.28 -4.50
C PRO A 72 -3.19 12.62 -4.89
N SER A 73 -3.00 13.53 -5.86
CA SER A 73 -1.67 13.99 -6.27
C SER A 73 -0.91 14.74 -5.17
N ARG A 74 -1.62 15.43 -4.26
CA ARG A 74 -1.00 16.10 -3.10
C ARG A 74 -0.63 15.08 -2.03
N VAL A 75 -1.51 14.11 -1.76
CA VAL A 75 -1.24 12.99 -0.86
C VAL A 75 -0.02 12.19 -1.35
N ALA A 76 0.03 11.90 -2.64
CA ALA A 76 1.19 11.24 -3.25
C ALA A 76 2.48 12.05 -3.01
N ARG A 77 2.50 13.36 -3.30
CA ARG A 77 3.68 14.21 -3.07
C ARG A 77 4.08 14.34 -1.60
N ALA A 78 3.14 14.15 -0.67
CA ALA A 78 3.45 14.13 0.76
C ALA A 78 4.23 12.87 1.20
N GLY A 79 4.28 11.82 0.37
CA GLY A 79 5.04 10.61 0.63
C GLY A 79 4.21 9.34 0.74
N ILE A 80 2.97 9.31 0.27
CA ILE A 80 2.13 8.11 0.24
C ILE A 80 2.05 7.57 -1.18
N ALA A 81 2.52 6.33 -1.39
CA ALA A 81 2.28 5.58 -2.62
C ALA A 81 1.20 4.52 -2.42
N ARG A 82 0.59 4.06 -3.51
CA ARG A 82 -0.38 2.96 -3.51
C ARG A 82 -0.23 2.07 -4.73
N THR A 83 -0.35 0.74 -4.53
CA THR A 83 -0.67 -0.19 -5.61
C THR A 83 -2.18 -0.30 -5.77
N PHE A 84 -2.60 -0.80 -6.91
CA PHE A 84 -4.00 -1.11 -7.19
C PHE A 84 -4.09 -2.59 -7.56
N GLN A 85 -5.18 -3.24 -7.19
CA GLN A 85 -5.46 -4.64 -7.49
C GLN A 85 -5.31 -4.94 -9.00
N ASN A 86 -5.78 -4.05 -9.86
CA ASN A 86 -5.50 -4.10 -11.29
C ASN A 86 -4.25 -3.28 -11.60
N THR A 87 -3.24 -3.92 -12.19
CA THR A 87 -1.97 -3.30 -12.55
C THR A 87 -2.18 -2.07 -13.45
N ARG A 88 -1.75 -0.89 -12.99
CA ARG A 88 -1.86 0.39 -13.71
C ARG A 88 -0.50 0.81 -14.26
N LEU A 89 -0.10 0.20 -15.35
CA LEU A 89 1.14 0.52 -16.06
C LEU A 89 0.81 1.12 -17.44
N PHE A 90 1.71 1.95 -17.93
CA PHE A 90 1.68 2.42 -19.32
C PHE A 90 2.18 1.29 -20.23
N GLY A 91 1.25 0.48 -20.76
CA GLY A 91 1.57 -0.75 -21.49
C GLY A 91 2.51 -0.55 -22.69
N SER A 92 2.39 0.57 -23.41
CA SER A 92 3.25 0.91 -24.55
C SER A 92 4.64 1.44 -24.17
N LEU A 93 4.83 1.87 -22.91
CA LEU A 93 6.13 2.32 -22.42
C LEU A 93 6.93 1.13 -21.90
N SER A 94 8.26 1.21 -22.02
CA SER A 94 9.16 0.20 -21.45
C SER A 94 9.09 0.19 -19.91
N ALA A 95 9.55 -0.89 -19.26
CA ALA A 95 9.63 -0.99 -17.82
C ALA A 95 10.39 0.21 -17.23
N ARG A 96 11.56 0.52 -17.79
CA ARG A 96 12.38 1.69 -17.42
C ARG A 96 11.60 3.01 -17.53
N LYS A 97 10.85 3.21 -18.62
CA LYS A 97 10.06 4.43 -18.81
C LYS A 97 8.91 4.54 -17.83
N ASN A 98 8.26 3.43 -17.45
CA ASN A 98 7.23 3.41 -16.42
C ASN A 98 7.78 3.92 -15.07
N LEU A 99 8.99 3.48 -14.69
CA LEU A 99 9.65 3.97 -13.48
C LEU A 99 9.92 5.48 -13.55
N LEU A 100 10.48 5.97 -14.66
CA LEU A 100 10.80 7.39 -14.84
C LEU A 100 9.54 8.29 -14.78
N VAL A 101 8.46 7.88 -15.44
CA VAL A 101 7.16 8.61 -15.37
C VAL A 101 6.64 8.66 -13.92
N SER A 102 6.77 7.57 -13.17
CA SER A 102 6.34 7.53 -11.75
C SER A 102 7.15 8.49 -10.89
N TYR A 103 8.44 8.63 -11.15
CA TYR A 103 9.30 9.59 -10.47
C TYR A 103 8.91 11.04 -10.77
N ASP A 104 8.73 11.39 -12.05
CA ASP A 104 8.35 12.74 -12.47
C ASP A 104 7.01 13.18 -11.89
N ALA A 105 6.06 12.25 -11.77
CA ALA A 105 4.72 12.53 -11.22
C ALA A 105 4.74 13.03 -9.77
N VAL A 106 5.71 12.58 -8.95
CA VAL A 106 5.79 12.89 -7.51
C VAL A 106 6.88 13.88 -7.15
N SER A 107 7.90 14.05 -7.98
CA SER A 107 9.06 14.90 -7.67
C SER A 107 8.76 16.39 -7.81
N GLY A 108 7.80 16.78 -8.67
CA GLY A 108 7.61 18.18 -9.08
C GLY A 108 8.84 18.69 -9.86
N SER A 109 8.63 19.46 -10.90
CA SER A 109 9.65 19.82 -11.91
C SER A 109 10.89 20.58 -11.42
N ALA A 110 11.02 20.89 -10.14
CA ALA A 110 12.08 21.80 -9.63
C ALA A 110 13.19 21.13 -8.81
N LEU A 111 13.09 19.86 -8.42
CA LEU A 111 13.94 19.33 -7.34
C LEU A 111 14.80 18.11 -7.67
N VAL A 112 14.71 17.52 -8.87
CA VAL A 112 15.47 16.29 -9.08
C VAL A 112 16.11 16.19 -10.46
N SER A 113 17.40 15.86 -10.47
CA SER A 113 18.15 15.72 -11.72
C SER A 113 17.67 14.49 -12.49
N PRO A 114 17.55 14.56 -13.83
CA PRO A 114 17.26 13.41 -14.67
C PRO A 114 18.27 12.26 -14.50
N ALA A 115 19.49 12.56 -14.05
CA ALA A 115 20.50 11.57 -13.75
C ALA A 115 20.13 10.75 -12.51
N ALA A 116 19.71 11.39 -11.41
CA ALA A 116 19.27 10.69 -10.19
C ALA A 116 18.03 9.82 -10.45
N ALA A 117 17.09 10.29 -11.29
CA ALA A 117 15.94 9.47 -11.68
C ALA A 117 16.37 8.19 -12.42
N ARG A 118 17.32 8.29 -13.37
CA ARG A 118 17.83 7.14 -14.11
C ARG A 118 18.62 6.18 -13.24
N GLU A 119 19.44 6.69 -12.33
CA GLU A 119 20.18 5.89 -11.35
C GLU A 119 19.23 5.08 -10.46
N ARG A 120 18.23 5.76 -9.86
CA ARG A 120 17.22 5.11 -9.05
C ARG A 120 16.43 4.06 -9.84
N ALA A 121 16.02 4.35 -11.07
CA ALA A 121 15.33 3.39 -11.93
C ALA A 121 16.23 2.18 -12.25
N GLY A 122 17.51 2.39 -12.52
CA GLY A 122 18.49 1.32 -12.73
C GLY A 122 18.59 0.41 -11.51
N HIS A 123 18.79 0.99 -10.34
CA HIS A 123 18.88 0.25 -9.07
C HIS A 123 17.60 -0.55 -8.78
N LEU A 124 16.42 0.02 -8.98
CA LEU A 124 15.15 -0.68 -8.78
C LEU A 124 14.94 -1.82 -9.78
N LEU A 125 15.37 -1.66 -11.04
CA LEU A 125 15.32 -2.74 -12.03
C LEU A 125 16.21 -3.93 -11.63
N GLU A 126 17.38 -3.67 -11.05
CA GLU A 126 18.25 -4.73 -10.51
C GLU A 126 17.60 -5.42 -9.32
N LEU A 127 17.19 -4.66 -8.30
CA LEU A 127 16.54 -5.21 -7.10
C LEU A 127 15.28 -6.01 -7.41
N SER A 128 14.48 -5.55 -8.38
CA SER A 128 13.25 -6.24 -8.80
C SER A 128 13.48 -7.37 -9.81
N ARG A 129 14.76 -7.66 -10.16
CA ARG A 129 15.13 -8.66 -11.17
C ARG A 129 14.49 -8.42 -12.54
N LEU A 130 14.25 -7.14 -12.88
CA LEU A 130 13.67 -6.71 -14.16
C LEU A 130 14.70 -6.13 -15.14
N ALA A 131 16.00 -6.14 -14.79
CA ALA A 131 17.08 -5.55 -15.62
C ALA A 131 17.09 -6.12 -17.05
N ALA A 132 16.94 -7.43 -17.22
CA ALA A 132 16.94 -8.09 -18.53
C ALA A 132 15.75 -7.69 -19.43
N VAL A 133 14.65 -7.17 -18.84
CA VAL A 133 13.43 -6.78 -19.55
C VAL A 133 13.16 -5.27 -19.46
N ALA A 134 14.16 -4.50 -18.98
CA ALA A 134 14.03 -3.07 -18.68
C ALA A 134 13.51 -2.23 -19.85
N ASP A 135 13.89 -2.60 -21.07
CA ASP A 135 13.58 -1.85 -22.28
C ASP A 135 12.43 -2.46 -23.09
N LEU A 136 11.83 -3.58 -22.62
CA LEU A 136 10.61 -4.14 -23.17
C LEU A 136 9.38 -3.32 -22.76
N PRO A 137 8.38 -3.18 -23.66
CA PRO A 137 7.08 -2.61 -23.29
C PRO A 137 6.44 -3.36 -22.12
N ALA A 138 5.82 -2.64 -21.18
CA ALA A 138 5.18 -3.25 -20.03
C ALA A 138 4.07 -4.24 -20.39
N ALA A 139 3.42 -4.07 -21.56
CA ALA A 139 2.45 -5.02 -22.09
C ALA A 139 3.05 -6.39 -22.46
N ALA A 140 4.35 -6.45 -22.78
CA ALA A 140 5.07 -7.69 -23.11
C ALA A 140 5.57 -8.45 -21.87
N LEU A 141 5.50 -7.86 -20.68
CA LEU A 141 5.92 -8.49 -19.44
C LEU A 141 4.92 -9.55 -18.97
N SER A 142 5.40 -10.58 -18.27
CA SER A 142 4.55 -11.54 -17.58
C SER A 142 3.73 -10.89 -16.44
N GLY A 143 2.70 -11.57 -15.94
CA GLY A 143 1.89 -11.07 -14.83
C GLY A 143 2.74 -10.72 -13.60
N GLY A 144 3.62 -11.62 -13.18
CA GLY A 144 4.53 -11.38 -12.04
C GLY A 144 5.52 -10.23 -12.28
N GLN A 145 6.09 -10.13 -13.50
CA GLN A 145 6.95 -9.00 -13.86
C GLN A 145 6.20 -7.66 -13.83
N ARG A 146 4.93 -7.64 -14.28
CA ARG A 146 4.10 -6.43 -14.18
C ARG A 146 3.82 -6.05 -12.73
N ALA A 147 3.55 -7.02 -11.85
CA ALA A 147 3.35 -6.77 -10.43
C ALA A 147 4.61 -6.19 -9.76
N LEU A 148 5.79 -6.76 -10.03
CA LEU A 148 7.07 -6.23 -9.58
C LEU A 148 7.33 -4.82 -10.11
N LEU A 149 7.06 -4.57 -11.39
CA LEU A 149 7.21 -3.24 -11.97
C LEU A 149 6.27 -2.22 -11.32
N GLN A 150 5.01 -2.57 -11.09
CA GLN A 150 4.05 -1.70 -10.39
C GLN A 150 4.51 -1.36 -8.98
N LEU A 151 5.00 -2.35 -8.23
CA LEU A 151 5.57 -2.13 -6.90
C LEU A 151 6.79 -1.21 -6.99
N SER A 152 7.69 -1.45 -7.93
CA SER A 152 8.89 -0.64 -8.14
C SER A 152 8.56 0.81 -8.52
N CYS A 153 7.45 1.06 -9.22
CA CYS A 153 6.97 2.41 -9.51
C CYS A 153 6.69 3.23 -8.24
N GLY A 154 6.14 2.62 -7.20
CA GLY A 154 5.95 3.30 -5.92
C GLY A 154 7.27 3.62 -5.23
N PHE A 155 8.26 2.74 -5.32
CA PHE A 155 9.60 2.97 -4.78
C PHE A 155 10.41 4.03 -5.54
N MET A 156 9.95 4.46 -6.70
CA MET A 156 10.53 5.64 -7.36
C MET A 156 10.32 6.93 -6.58
N HIS A 157 9.36 6.97 -5.64
CA HIS A 157 9.08 8.16 -4.84
C HIS A 157 10.28 8.53 -3.95
N PRO A 158 10.91 9.74 -4.11
CA PRO A 158 12.14 10.09 -3.40
C PRO A 158 11.97 10.29 -1.89
N ARG A 159 10.76 10.54 -1.43
CA ARG A 159 10.39 10.75 -0.02
C ARG A 159 9.26 9.82 0.40
N LEU A 160 9.27 8.58 -0.09
CA LEU A 160 8.25 7.58 0.27
C LEU A 160 8.28 7.37 1.78
N ALA A 161 7.15 7.54 2.42
CA ALA A 161 6.97 7.35 3.85
C ALA A 161 6.03 6.16 4.14
N LEU A 162 4.90 6.11 3.44
CA LEU A 162 3.91 5.04 3.55
C LEU A 162 3.60 4.44 2.19
N TYR A 163 3.62 3.12 2.09
CA TYR A 163 3.18 2.41 0.90
C TYR A 163 1.95 1.56 1.20
N VAL A 164 0.81 1.92 0.63
CA VAL A 164 -0.44 1.17 0.72
C VAL A 164 -0.46 0.12 -0.38
N LEU A 165 -0.48 -1.15 -0.01
CA LEU A 165 -0.45 -2.29 -0.92
C LEU A 165 -1.80 -3.01 -0.87
N ASP A 166 -2.51 -3.01 -1.99
CA ASP A 166 -3.84 -3.60 -2.12
C ASP A 166 -3.74 -4.93 -2.86
N GLU A 167 -3.85 -6.05 -2.13
CA GLU A 167 -3.70 -7.43 -2.58
C GLU A 167 -2.42 -7.69 -3.41
N PRO A 168 -1.24 -7.34 -2.89
CA PRO A 168 0.00 -7.36 -3.68
C PRO A 168 0.49 -8.76 -4.03
N PHE A 169 -0.08 -9.81 -3.43
CA PHE A 169 0.34 -11.20 -3.60
C PHE A 169 -0.68 -12.04 -4.39
N ALA A 170 -1.88 -11.51 -4.64
CA ALA A 170 -2.97 -12.27 -5.25
C ALA A 170 -2.63 -12.75 -6.67
N GLY A 171 -2.70 -14.05 -6.90
CA GLY A 171 -2.42 -14.67 -8.20
C GLY A 171 -0.96 -14.57 -8.68
N ILE A 172 -0.04 -14.25 -7.78
CA ILE A 172 1.39 -14.13 -8.08
C ILE A 172 2.10 -15.47 -7.83
N ASN A 173 2.96 -15.86 -8.78
CA ASN A 173 3.80 -17.04 -8.60
C ASN A 173 4.75 -16.86 -7.40
N PRO A 174 4.94 -17.91 -6.55
CA PRO A 174 5.79 -17.85 -5.34
C PRO A 174 7.18 -17.26 -5.56
N VAL A 175 7.81 -17.49 -6.70
CA VAL A 175 9.14 -16.93 -7.02
C VAL A 175 9.13 -15.40 -7.03
N PHE A 176 8.05 -14.78 -7.56
CA PHE A 176 7.92 -13.33 -7.56
C PHE A 176 7.52 -12.78 -6.20
N ILE A 177 6.79 -13.57 -5.37
CA ILE A 177 6.45 -13.20 -4.00
C ILE A 177 7.73 -12.98 -3.18
N GLU A 178 8.70 -13.88 -3.26
CA GLU A 178 9.98 -13.70 -2.54
C GLU A 178 10.69 -12.42 -2.97
N THR A 179 10.70 -12.10 -4.26
CA THR A 179 11.28 -10.83 -4.75
C THR A 179 10.51 -9.61 -4.22
N ILE A 180 9.17 -9.69 -4.12
CA ILE A 180 8.35 -8.63 -3.49
C ILE A 180 8.78 -8.45 -2.03
N LEU A 181 8.89 -9.54 -1.26
CA LEU A 181 9.28 -9.50 0.15
C LEU A 181 10.69 -8.94 0.35
N GLU A 182 11.64 -9.30 -0.52
CA GLU A 182 13.00 -8.72 -0.54
C GLU A 182 12.96 -7.20 -0.76
N LEU A 183 12.16 -6.72 -1.73
CA LEU A 183 11.99 -5.29 -2.00
C LEU A 183 11.38 -4.53 -0.81
N LEU A 184 10.32 -5.08 -0.19
CA LEU A 184 9.70 -4.47 0.99
C LEU A 184 10.70 -4.37 2.14
N SER A 185 11.42 -5.47 2.44
CA SER A 185 12.43 -5.51 3.49
C SER A 185 13.56 -4.53 3.25
N HIS A 186 14.09 -4.47 2.02
CA HIS A 186 15.15 -3.55 1.63
C HIS A 186 14.77 -2.08 1.92
N HIS A 187 13.60 -1.65 1.43
CA HIS A 187 13.16 -0.26 1.60
C HIS A 187 12.75 0.06 3.05
N ARG A 188 12.22 -0.92 3.79
CA ARG A 188 11.98 -0.78 5.22
C ARG A 188 13.26 -0.48 5.97
N GLN A 189 14.30 -1.28 5.76
CA GLN A 189 15.56 -1.17 6.50
C GLN A 189 16.36 0.08 6.15
N HIS A 190 16.36 0.51 4.88
CA HIS A 190 17.20 1.61 4.42
C HIS A 190 16.49 2.97 4.40
N ASN A 191 15.15 2.98 4.35
CA ASN A 191 14.39 4.21 4.17
C ASN A 191 13.26 4.40 5.20
N GLU A 192 13.13 3.51 6.17
CA GLU A 192 12.07 3.51 7.20
C GLU A 192 10.65 3.60 6.60
N VAL A 193 10.46 3.06 5.39
CA VAL A 193 9.14 3.03 4.75
C VAL A 193 8.20 2.15 5.55
N ALA A 194 7.06 2.72 5.93
CA ALA A 194 5.96 1.95 6.51
C ALA A 194 5.05 1.37 5.42
N TYR A 195 4.37 0.28 5.75
CA TYR A 195 3.46 -0.39 4.84
C TYR A 195 2.10 -0.60 5.49
N LEU A 196 1.04 -0.35 4.71
CA LEU A 196 -0.31 -0.83 5.00
C LEU A 196 -0.68 -1.85 3.94
N ILE A 197 -0.72 -3.12 4.30
CA ILE A 197 -0.93 -4.23 3.37
C ILE A 197 -2.33 -4.80 3.56
N VAL A 198 -3.18 -4.62 2.57
CA VAL A 198 -4.48 -5.29 2.49
C VAL A 198 -4.27 -6.62 1.79
N SER A 199 -4.47 -7.73 2.49
CA SER A 199 -4.36 -9.07 1.89
C SER A 199 -5.13 -10.11 2.67
N HIS A 200 -5.50 -11.19 2.00
CA HIS A 200 -6.07 -12.40 2.58
C HIS A 200 -5.07 -13.58 2.60
N GLU A 201 -3.85 -13.38 2.12
CA GLU A 201 -2.77 -14.39 2.08
C GLU A 201 -2.09 -14.50 3.46
N MET A 202 -2.77 -15.18 4.41
CA MET A 202 -2.37 -15.21 5.82
C MET A 202 -0.97 -15.76 6.06
N GLU A 203 -0.50 -16.73 5.25
CA GLU A 203 0.86 -17.29 5.37
C GLU A 203 1.92 -16.21 5.10
N ILE A 204 1.71 -15.36 4.10
CA ILE A 204 2.63 -14.27 3.78
C ILE A 204 2.54 -13.19 4.85
N MET A 205 1.32 -12.81 5.25
CA MET A 205 1.10 -11.81 6.30
C MET A 205 1.79 -12.19 7.61
N ARG A 206 1.79 -13.48 7.98
CA ARG A 206 2.49 -14.00 9.17
C ARG A 206 4.00 -13.80 9.10
N ARG A 207 4.58 -13.82 7.91
CA ARG A 207 6.03 -13.69 7.69
C ARG A 207 6.51 -12.24 7.78
N ILE A 208 5.64 -11.27 7.46
CA ILE A 208 6.09 -9.89 7.22
C ILE A 208 5.45 -8.84 8.12
N CYS A 209 4.21 -9.04 8.60
CA CYS A 209 3.51 -8.03 9.38
C CYS A 209 4.00 -8.01 10.82
N ASP A 210 4.30 -6.82 11.32
CA ASP A 210 4.57 -6.60 12.75
C ASP A 210 3.28 -6.68 13.56
N ARG A 211 2.21 -6.08 13.01
CA ARG A 211 0.87 -6.05 13.60
C ARG A 211 -0.20 -6.15 12.51
N VAL A 212 -1.38 -6.56 12.90
CA VAL A 212 -2.58 -6.55 12.06
C VAL A 212 -3.69 -5.73 12.69
N THR A 213 -4.46 -5.09 11.84
CA THR A 213 -5.73 -4.44 12.15
C THR A 213 -6.83 -5.23 11.48
N VAL A 214 -7.78 -5.75 12.25
CA VAL A 214 -8.96 -6.47 11.74
C VAL A 214 -10.12 -5.51 11.66
N MET A 215 -10.70 -5.37 10.47
CA MET A 215 -11.93 -4.60 10.26
C MET A 215 -13.14 -5.53 10.12
N ILE A 216 -14.23 -5.19 10.77
CA ILE A 216 -15.54 -5.83 10.64
C ILE A 216 -16.59 -4.71 10.55
N ASP A 217 -17.51 -4.79 9.60
CA ASP A 217 -18.63 -3.87 9.43
C ASP A 217 -18.23 -2.38 9.48
N GLY A 218 -17.12 -2.04 8.84
CA GLY A 218 -16.62 -0.67 8.73
C GLY A 218 -15.85 -0.14 9.95
N ALA A 219 -15.71 -0.92 11.02
CA ALA A 219 -14.99 -0.51 12.23
C ALA A 219 -13.74 -1.38 12.46
N ILE A 220 -12.78 -0.85 13.22
CA ILE A 220 -11.67 -1.66 13.75
C ILE A 220 -12.23 -2.50 14.89
N TYR A 221 -12.15 -3.80 14.72
CA TYR A 221 -12.58 -4.79 15.72
C TYR A 221 -11.44 -5.26 16.62
N PHE A 222 -10.23 -5.40 16.04
CA PHE A 222 -9.07 -5.92 16.75
C PHE A 222 -7.77 -5.32 16.20
N GLU A 223 -6.81 -5.09 17.09
CA GLU A 223 -5.43 -4.74 16.74
C GLU A 223 -4.45 -5.54 17.61
N GLY A 224 -3.48 -6.18 16.98
CA GLY A 224 -2.48 -7.01 17.66
C GLY A 224 -1.58 -7.74 16.67
N THR A 225 -0.93 -8.79 17.12
CA THR A 225 -0.20 -9.71 16.24
C THR A 225 -1.16 -10.62 15.47
N LEU A 226 -0.71 -11.18 14.36
CA LEU A 226 -1.54 -12.13 13.60
C LEU A 226 -1.86 -13.40 14.44
N ALA A 227 -0.97 -13.81 15.35
CA ALA A 227 -1.21 -14.93 16.24
C ALA A 227 -2.34 -14.64 17.25
N GLU A 228 -2.35 -13.45 17.82
CA GLU A 228 -3.44 -12.99 18.71
C GLU A 228 -4.76 -12.88 17.97
N ALA A 229 -4.76 -12.33 16.74
CA ALA A 229 -5.93 -12.26 15.90
C ALA A 229 -6.49 -13.67 15.59
N ALA A 230 -5.63 -14.64 15.28
CA ALA A 230 -6.02 -16.01 15.00
C ALA A 230 -6.57 -16.77 16.23
N ALA A 231 -6.27 -16.31 17.45
CA ALA A 231 -6.78 -16.86 18.70
C ALA A 231 -8.05 -16.15 19.20
N ASN A 232 -8.44 -15.04 18.56
CA ASN A 232 -9.62 -14.25 18.96
C ASN A 232 -10.90 -14.85 18.37
N GLU A 233 -11.81 -15.31 19.23
CA GLU A 233 -13.07 -15.96 18.83
C GLU A 233 -13.94 -15.09 17.93
N GLY A 234 -14.07 -13.80 18.23
CA GLY A 234 -14.88 -12.88 17.42
C GLY A 234 -14.26 -12.63 16.04
N VAL A 235 -12.93 -12.63 15.92
CA VAL A 235 -12.26 -12.56 14.60
C VAL A 235 -12.55 -13.84 13.80
N ILE A 236 -12.43 -15.02 14.44
CA ILE A 236 -12.74 -16.30 13.79
C ILE A 236 -14.19 -16.35 13.32
N ASP A 237 -15.14 -15.97 14.18
CA ASP A 237 -16.58 -15.98 13.87
C ASP A 237 -16.91 -15.03 12.70
N ALA A 238 -16.30 -13.85 12.65
CA ALA A 238 -16.48 -12.92 11.55
C ALA A 238 -15.99 -13.49 10.20
N TYR A 239 -14.89 -14.25 10.21
CA TYR A 239 -14.38 -14.92 8.99
C TYR A 239 -15.23 -16.14 8.59
N LEU A 240 -15.84 -16.83 9.54
CA LEU A 240 -16.77 -17.95 9.31
C LEU A 240 -18.18 -17.51 8.95
N GLY A 241 -18.46 -16.19 8.95
CA GLY A 241 -19.78 -15.62 8.70
C GLY A 241 -20.77 -15.80 9.84
N ARG A 242 -20.29 -16.04 11.07
CA ARG A 242 -21.13 -16.07 12.28
C ARG A 242 -21.31 -14.66 12.81
N PRO A 243 -22.48 -14.30 13.38
CA PRO A 243 -22.68 -13.02 14.03
C PRO A 243 -21.67 -12.85 15.18
N VAL A 244 -21.07 -11.68 15.25
CA VAL A 244 -20.15 -11.28 16.34
C VAL A 244 -20.94 -10.57 17.44
#